data_de12c669f3da0689d13c6bf5823afd48
#
_entry.id   de12c669f3da0689d13c6bf5823afd48
#
_cell.length_a   1.000
_cell.length_b   1.000
_cell.length_c   1.000
_cell.angle_alpha   90.00
_cell.angle_beta   90.00
_cell.angle_gamma   90.00
#
_symmetry.space_group_name_H-M   'P 1'
#
loop_
_entity.id
_entity.type
_entity.pdbx_description
1 polymer ?
#
loop_
_entity_poly.entity_id
_entity_poly.type
_entity_poly.pdbx_seq_one_letter_code
_entity_poly.pdbx_strand_id
1 'polypeptide(L)' 'MNGFVSLDTASPVPPFEQIRSRVAELIVSGTLAGGQRLPTVRQLAGDLRVAPGTVARAYKELETAGLLVTRRGAG' A
#
# COMPACT_ATOMS: atom_id res chain seq x y z
N MET A 1 2.20 -3.20 14.90
CA MET A 1 0.87 -3.20 14.29
C MET A 1 0.75 -2.04 13.35
N ASN A 2 0.25 -2.27 12.19
CA ASN A 2 0.11 -1.17 11.28
C ASN A 2 -1.32 -0.63 11.33
N GLY A 3 -1.48 0.67 11.26
CA GLY A 3 -2.78 1.30 11.33
C GLY A 3 -3.37 1.63 9.97
N PHE A 4 -2.67 1.31 8.90
CA PHE A 4 -3.10 1.68 7.56
C PHE A 4 -4.04 0.69 6.93
N VAL A 5 -3.65 -0.56 6.91
CA VAL A 5 -4.29 -1.56 6.08
C VAL A 5 -4.60 -2.80 6.90
N SER A 6 -5.78 -3.31 6.70
CA SER A 6 -6.18 -4.61 7.25
C SER A 6 -6.69 -5.43 6.10
N LEU A 7 -6.33 -6.70 6.08
CA LEU A 7 -6.81 -7.59 5.05
C LEU A 7 -8.00 -8.38 5.55
N ASP A 8 -9.01 -8.48 4.70
CA ASP A 8 -10.17 -9.31 4.96
C ASP A 8 -9.98 -10.62 4.19
N THR A 9 -9.61 -11.67 4.90
CA THR A 9 -9.34 -12.95 4.26
C THR A 9 -10.60 -13.63 3.75
N ALA A 10 -11.76 -13.19 4.19
CA ALA A 10 -13.03 -13.72 3.72
C ALA A 10 -13.52 -13.04 2.46
N SER A 11 -12.91 -11.92 2.07
CA SER A 11 -13.31 -11.18 0.89
C SER A 11 -12.84 -11.88 -0.38
N PRO A 12 -13.63 -11.86 -1.45
CA PRO A 12 -13.18 -12.38 -2.74
C PRO A 12 -12.17 -11.46 -3.43
N VAL A 13 -11.97 -10.26 -2.90
CA VAL A 13 -11.02 -9.32 -3.48
C VAL A 13 -9.60 -9.77 -3.14
N PRO A 14 -8.70 -9.85 -4.15
CA PRO A 14 -7.33 -10.27 -3.89
C PRO A 14 -6.60 -9.34 -2.93
N PRO A 15 -5.65 -9.86 -2.15
CA PRO A 15 -4.92 -9.04 -1.19
C PRO A 15 -4.28 -7.80 -1.79
N PHE A 16 -3.66 -7.89 -2.97
CA PHE A 16 -3.01 -6.71 -3.55
C PHE A 16 -4.01 -5.60 -3.83
N GLU A 17 -5.21 -5.98 -4.23
CA GLU A 17 -6.25 -5.00 -4.52
C GLU A 17 -6.80 -4.37 -3.24
N GLN A 18 -6.91 -5.14 -2.18
CA GLN A 18 -7.33 -4.60 -0.90
C GLN A 18 -6.32 -3.56 -0.41
N ILE A 19 -5.03 -3.86 -0.56
CA ILE A 19 -3.96 -2.94 -0.18
C ILE A 19 -4.03 -1.67 -1.04
N ARG A 20 -4.09 -1.85 -2.35
CA ARG A 20 -4.14 -0.74 -3.29
C ARG A 20 -5.33 0.17 -3.00
N SER A 21 -6.47 -0.42 -2.87
CA SER A 21 -7.73 0.30 -2.65
C SER A 21 -7.70 1.09 -1.35
N ARG A 22 -7.20 0.46 -0.29
CA ARG A 22 -7.16 1.10 1.02
C ARG A 22 -6.17 2.26 1.04
N VAL A 23 -4.98 2.06 0.48
CA VAL A 23 -3.98 3.13 0.44
C VAL A 23 -4.48 4.28 -0.43
N ALA A 24 -5.11 3.96 -1.57
CA ALA A 24 -5.69 4.98 -2.43
C ALA A 24 -6.71 5.82 -1.68
N GLU A 25 -7.56 5.17 -0.90
CA GLU A 25 -8.57 5.83 -0.08
C GLU A 25 -7.94 6.81 0.90
N LEU A 26 -6.88 6.35 1.56
CA LEU A 26 -6.19 7.18 2.55
C LEU A 26 -5.52 8.41 1.92
N ILE A 27 -5.00 8.25 0.71
CA ILE A 27 -4.38 9.36 -0.02
C ILE A 27 -5.44 10.35 -0.49
N VAL A 28 -6.50 9.85 -1.09
CA VAL A 28 -7.56 10.71 -1.64
C VAL A 28 -8.29 11.46 -0.55
N SER A 29 -8.50 10.81 0.59
CA SER A 29 -9.19 11.45 1.71
C SER A 29 -8.31 12.46 2.46
N GLY A 30 -7.02 12.48 2.16
CA GLY A 30 -6.09 13.38 2.84
C GLY A 30 -5.58 12.84 4.17
N THR A 31 -5.96 11.64 4.53
CA THR A 31 -5.49 11.02 5.78
C THR A 31 -3.99 10.77 5.72
N LEU A 32 -3.49 10.39 4.54
CA LEU A 32 -2.07 10.31 4.29
C LEU A 32 -1.68 11.56 3.50
N ALA A 33 -0.93 12.43 4.12
CA ALA A 33 -0.44 13.63 3.45
C ALA A 33 0.57 13.24 2.38
N GLY A 34 0.69 14.06 1.36
CA GLY A 34 1.58 13.76 0.24
C GLY A 34 3.02 13.53 0.62
N GLY A 35 3.49 14.15 1.70
CA GLY A 35 4.85 13.96 2.16
C GLY A 35 5.00 12.89 3.22
N GLN A 36 3.93 12.27 3.60
CA GLN A 36 3.96 11.29 4.67
C GLN A 36 4.55 9.99 4.17
N ARG A 37 5.40 9.39 5.00
CA ARG A 37 6.07 8.16 4.63
C ARG A 37 5.16 6.96 4.78
N LEU A 38 5.10 6.14 3.73
CA LEU A 38 4.44 4.86 3.79
C LEU A 38 5.39 3.81 4.34
N PRO A 39 4.87 2.73 4.94
CA PRO A 39 5.74 1.63 5.31
C PRO A 39 6.41 1.04 4.06
N THR A 40 7.59 0.48 4.24
CA THR A 40 8.26 -0.17 3.12
C THR A 40 7.49 -1.42 2.70
N VAL A 41 7.77 -1.90 1.49
CA VAL A 41 7.16 -3.14 1.02
C VAL A 41 7.35 -4.26 2.03
N ARG A 42 8.58 -4.41 2.54
CA ARG A 42 8.87 -5.48 3.49
C ARG A 42 8.13 -5.31 4.80
N GLN A 43 8.07 -4.08 5.30
CA GLN A 43 7.37 -3.82 6.56
C GLN A 43 5.89 -4.15 6.43
N LEU A 44 5.26 -3.67 5.38
CA LEU A 44 3.84 -3.90 5.21
C LEU A 44 3.55 -5.37 4.92
N ALA A 45 4.38 -6.02 4.12
CA ALA A 45 4.21 -7.44 3.84
C ALA A 45 4.31 -8.27 5.12
N GLY A 46 5.27 -7.93 5.98
CA GLY A 46 5.42 -8.60 7.26
C GLY A 46 4.22 -8.39 8.17
N ASP A 47 3.74 -7.16 8.22
CA ASP A 47 2.58 -6.82 9.06
C ASP A 47 1.32 -7.54 8.60
N LEU A 48 1.14 -7.67 7.31
CA LEU A 48 -0.05 -8.28 6.74
C LEU A 48 0.10 -9.78 6.50
N ARG A 49 1.33 -10.28 6.66
CA ARG A 49 1.64 -11.70 6.46
C ARG A 49 1.35 -12.13 5.02
N VAL A 50 1.79 -11.32 4.08
CA VAL A 50 1.67 -11.63 2.66
C VAL A 50 3.05 -11.58 2.03
N ALA A 51 3.16 -12.10 0.82
CA ALA A 51 4.41 -12.05 0.09
C ALA A 51 4.77 -10.60 -0.24
N PRO A 52 6.05 -10.22 -0.19
CA PRO A 52 6.45 -8.87 -0.56
C PRO A 52 5.98 -8.46 -1.94
N GLY A 53 5.94 -9.39 -2.89
CA GLY A 53 5.45 -9.09 -4.23
C GLY A 53 4.01 -8.60 -4.28
N THR A 54 3.19 -9.04 -3.33
CA THR A 54 1.80 -8.59 -3.24
C THR A 54 1.74 -7.11 -2.91
N VAL A 55 2.55 -6.67 -1.96
CA VAL A 55 2.61 -5.25 -1.59
C VAL A 55 3.26 -4.44 -2.69
N ALA A 56 4.34 -4.96 -3.28
CA ALA A 56 5.03 -4.27 -4.36
C ALA A 56 4.10 -4.02 -5.54
N ARG A 57 3.27 -4.98 -5.86
CA ARG A 57 2.29 -4.82 -6.94
C ARG A 57 1.29 -3.72 -6.64
N ALA A 58 0.79 -3.70 -5.41
CA ALA A 58 -0.16 -2.67 -5.01
C ALA A 58 0.47 -1.28 -5.10
N TYR A 59 1.69 -1.14 -4.62
CA TYR A 59 2.39 0.13 -4.67
C TYR A 59 2.65 0.57 -6.10
N LYS A 60 3.04 -0.37 -6.95
CA LYS A 60 3.29 -0.04 -8.35
C LYS A 60 2.03 0.47 -9.04
N GLU A 61 0.89 -0.14 -8.75
CA GLU A 61 -0.37 0.31 -9.34
C GLU A 61 -0.75 1.70 -8.86
N LEU A 62 -0.46 2.01 -7.61
CA LEU A 62 -0.69 3.35 -7.08
C LEU A 62 0.21 4.37 -7.77
N GLU A 63 1.45 4.01 -8.05
CA GLU A 63 2.35 4.88 -8.80
C GLU A 63 1.83 5.13 -10.21
N THR A 64 1.37 4.08 -10.86
CA THR A 64 0.84 4.18 -12.21
C THR A 64 -0.40 5.07 -12.24
N ALA A 65 -1.19 5.04 -11.19
CA ALA A 65 -2.38 5.88 -11.08
C ALA A 65 -2.05 7.33 -10.67
N GLY A 66 -0.80 7.62 -10.37
CA GLY A 66 -0.39 8.96 -9.99
C GLY A 66 -0.68 9.30 -8.54
N LEU A 67 -1.06 8.33 -7.73
CA LEU A 67 -1.38 8.57 -6.33
C LEU A 67 -0.18 8.44 -5.42
N LEU A 68 0.88 7.83 -5.89
CA LEU A 68 2.05 7.56 -5.08
C LEU A 68 3.30 7.82 -5.91
N VAL A 69 4.29 8.45 -5.29
CA VAL A 69 5.57 8.69 -5.93
C VAL A 69 6.64 8.04 -5.07
N THR A 70 7.46 7.19 -5.67
CA THR A 70 8.58 6.60 -4.96
C THR A 70 9.87 7.20 -5.50
N ARG A 71 10.81 7.40 -4.60
CA ARG A 71 12.07 8.03 -4.92
C ARG A 71 13.19 7.01 -4.91
N ARG A 72 13.07 6.05 -5.76
CA ARG A 72 14.03 4.96 -5.76
C ARG A 72 15.43 5.39 -6.07
N GLY A 73 15.57 6.25 -7.02
CA GLY A 73 16.90 6.66 -7.43
C GLY A 73 17.61 7.53 -6.43
N ALA A 74 16.87 8.13 -5.53
CA ALA A 74 17.44 8.98 -4.53
C ALA A 74 18.00 8.20 -3.35
N GLY A 75 17.55 7.00 -3.23
CA GLY A 75 17.98 6.17 -2.11
C GLY A 75 19.21 5.47 -2.45
#